data_859d7d539696d02e50d0d51a796bfeb9
#
_entry.id   859d7d539696d02e50d0d51a796bfeb9
#
_cell.length_a   1.000
_cell.length_b   1.000
_cell.length_c   1.000
_cell.angle_alpha   90.00
_cell.angle_beta   90.00
_cell.angle_gamma   90.00
#
_symmetry.space_group_name_H-M   'P 1'
#
loop_
_entity.id
_entity.type
_entity.pdbx_description
1 polymer ?
#
loop_
_entity_poly.entity_id
_entity_poly.type
_entity_poly.pdbx_seq_one_letter_code
_entity_poly.pdbx_strand_id
1 'polypeptide(L)' 'MAKLKVIELLAESKKSWEDATQNAVTEASKSIRNIRSVYVENLTAEVKNGKITSWRINCKISFEVDENK' A
#
# COMPACT_ATOMS: atom_id res chain seq x y z
N MET A 1 -2.51 17.12 -19.86
CA MET A 1 -1.62 17.02 -18.71
C MET A 1 -2.20 16.13 -17.63
N ALA A 2 -1.38 15.27 -17.07
CA ALA A 2 -1.87 14.34 -16.06
C ALA A 2 -1.75 14.94 -14.68
N LYS A 3 -2.66 14.54 -13.81
CA LYS A 3 -2.59 14.89 -12.41
C LYS A 3 -2.34 13.63 -11.62
N LEU A 4 -1.57 13.76 -10.57
CA LEU A 4 -1.36 12.66 -9.65
C LEU A 4 -2.07 12.95 -8.35
N LYS A 5 -2.69 11.92 -7.82
CA LYS A 5 -3.30 11.97 -6.51
C LYS A 5 -2.68 10.89 -5.64
N VAL A 6 -2.81 11.07 -4.35
CA VAL A 6 -2.21 10.15 -3.39
C VAL A 6 -3.27 9.74 -2.37
N ILE A 7 -3.32 8.47 -2.07
CA ILE A 7 -4.11 7.99 -0.94
C ILE A 7 -3.17 7.29 0.03
N GLU A 8 -3.57 7.29 1.27
CA GLU A 8 -2.78 6.67 2.33
C GLU A 8 -3.54 5.50 2.90
N LEU A 9 -2.86 4.38 3.11
CA LEU A 9 -3.51 3.24 3.70
C LEU A 9 -2.56 2.36 4.48
N LEU A 10 -3.14 1.49 5.29
CA LEU A 10 -2.42 0.51 6.06
C LEU A 10 -2.68 -0.86 5.46
N ALA A 11 -1.67 -1.69 5.42
CA ALA A 11 -1.83 -3.04 4.91
C ALA A 11 -1.02 -4.00 5.78
N GLU A 12 -1.45 -5.24 5.82
CA GLU A 12 -0.81 -6.26 6.64
C GLU A 12 -0.58 -7.51 5.84
N SER A 13 0.35 -8.31 6.32
CA SER A 13 0.62 -9.62 5.76
C SER A 13 1.14 -10.52 6.86
N LYS A 14 0.87 -11.79 6.74
CA LYS A 14 1.47 -12.76 7.64
C LYS A 14 2.77 -13.32 7.09
N LYS A 15 3.25 -12.77 5.99
CA LYS A 15 4.46 -13.27 5.33
C LYS A 15 5.63 -12.31 5.39
N SER A 16 5.42 -11.06 5.02
CA SER A 16 6.52 -10.10 4.92
C SER A 16 6.00 -8.70 4.69
N TRP A 17 6.89 -7.71 4.81
CA TRP A 17 6.55 -6.34 4.48
C TRP A 17 6.34 -6.18 2.98
N GLU A 18 7.13 -6.90 2.17
CA GLU A 18 6.94 -6.84 0.73
C GLU A 18 5.57 -7.36 0.34
N ASP A 19 5.15 -8.45 0.98
CA ASP A 19 3.83 -8.99 0.70
C ASP A 19 2.74 -8.03 1.17
N ALA A 20 2.95 -7.36 2.30
CA ALA A 20 1.99 -6.36 2.76
C ALA A 20 1.88 -5.22 1.75
N THR A 21 3.00 -4.81 1.18
CA THR A 21 3.00 -3.75 0.16
C THR A 21 2.22 -4.22 -1.07
N GLN A 22 2.46 -5.44 -1.51
CA GLN A 22 1.73 -5.96 -2.66
C GLN A 22 0.23 -6.04 -2.35
N ASN A 23 -0.12 -6.44 -1.13
CA ASN A 23 -1.53 -6.47 -0.73
C ASN A 23 -2.18 -5.10 -0.84
N ALA A 24 -1.45 -4.05 -0.44
CA ALA A 24 -1.97 -2.70 -0.53
C ALA A 24 -2.25 -2.32 -1.98
N VAL A 25 -1.32 -2.62 -2.87
CA VAL A 25 -1.48 -2.29 -4.29
C VAL A 25 -2.62 -3.10 -4.89
N THR A 26 -2.69 -4.39 -4.56
CA THR A 26 -3.73 -5.26 -5.08
C THR A 26 -5.10 -4.77 -4.65
N GLU A 27 -5.23 -4.41 -3.38
CA GLU A 27 -6.51 -3.95 -2.85
C GLU A 27 -6.91 -2.63 -3.50
N ALA A 28 -5.96 -1.70 -3.60
CA ALA A 28 -6.24 -0.40 -4.20
C ALA A 28 -6.62 -0.54 -5.67
N SER A 29 -6.01 -1.52 -6.35
CA SER A 29 -6.26 -1.71 -7.78
C SER A 29 -7.69 -2.14 -8.08
N LYS A 30 -8.40 -2.62 -7.08
CA LYS A 30 -9.78 -3.03 -7.29
C LYS A 30 -10.69 -1.84 -7.57
N SER A 31 -10.34 -0.66 -7.09
CA SER A 31 -11.18 0.51 -7.28
C SER A 31 -10.46 1.71 -7.90
N ILE A 32 -9.15 1.65 -8.01
CA ILE A 32 -8.37 2.77 -8.52
C ILE A 32 -7.59 2.33 -9.74
N ARG A 33 -7.67 3.14 -10.78
CA ARG A 33 -6.94 2.87 -12.02
C ARG A 33 -5.69 3.71 -12.11
N ASN A 34 -4.75 3.25 -12.90
CA ASN A 34 -3.55 4.02 -13.25
C ASN A 34 -2.67 4.28 -12.03
N ILE A 35 -2.53 3.27 -11.19
CA ILE A 35 -1.62 3.38 -10.06
C ILE A 35 -0.20 3.45 -10.60
N ARG A 36 0.55 4.44 -10.11
CA ARG A 36 1.89 4.72 -10.61
C ARG A 36 2.98 4.28 -9.64
N SER A 37 2.76 4.44 -8.35
CA SER A 37 3.80 4.09 -7.39
C SER A 37 3.20 3.85 -6.01
N VAL A 38 3.97 3.16 -5.18
CA VAL A 38 3.65 2.99 -3.78
C VAL A 38 4.87 3.41 -2.98
N TYR A 39 4.65 4.24 -1.98
CA TYR A 39 5.70 4.73 -1.10
C TYR A 39 5.44 4.16 0.28
N VAL A 40 6.35 3.35 0.80
CA VAL A 40 6.19 2.75 2.11
C VAL A 40 6.83 3.67 3.13
N GLU A 41 6.01 4.15 4.04
CA GLU A 41 6.44 5.17 4.97
C GLU A 41 6.92 4.58 6.30
N ASN A 42 6.20 3.60 6.81
CA ASN A 42 6.52 2.98 8.08
C ASN A 42 6.37 1.47 7.99
N LEU A 43 7.26 0.79 8.70
CA LEU A 43 7.24 -0.66 8.79
C LEU A 43 7.09 -1.02 10.25
N THR A 44 6.08 -1.83 10.57
CA THR A 44 5.88 -2.31 11.92
C THR A 44 5.57 -3.80 11.89
N ALA A 45 5.73 -4.43 13.01
CA ALA A 45 5.41 -5.85 13.13
C ALA A 45 4.76 -6.10 14.48
N GLU A 46 3.82 -7.00 14.48
CA GLU A 46 3.14 -7.38 15.69
C GLU A 46 3.87 -8.56 16.31
N VAL A 47 4.04 -8.53 17.62
CA VAL A 47 4.79 -9.58 18.32
C VAL A 47 3.92 -10.20 19.40
N LYS A 48 3.90 -11.52 19.43
CA LYS A 48 3.24 -12.26 20.49
C LYS A 48 4.16 -13.37 20.96
N ASN A 49 4.36 -13.45 22.25
CA ASN A 49 5.19 -14.49 22.86
C ASN A 49 6.58 -14.56 22.23
N GLY A 50 7.17 -13.38 21.95
CA GLY A 50 8.50 -13.31 21.39
C GLY A 50 8.61 -13.63 19.92
N LYS A 51 7.48 -13.77 19.23
CA LYS A 51 7.49 -14.08 17.80
C LYS A 51 6.70 -13.05 17.03
N ILE A 52 7.20 -12.74 15.85
CA ILE A 52 6.48 -11.84 14.94
C ILE A 52 5.32 -12.61 14.33
N THR A 53 4.11 -12.06 14.47
CA THR A 53 2.91 -12.71 13.97
C THR A 53 2.35 -12.05 12.73
N SER A 54 2.66 -10.78 12.50
CA SER A 54 2.23 -10.13 11.27
C SER A 54 3.12 -8.93 11.00
N TRP A 55 3.14 -8.54 9.74
CA TRP A 55 3.91 -7.39 9.27
C TRP A 55 2.92 -6.36 8.73
N ARG A 56 3.12 -5.12 9.11
CA ARG A 56 2.19 -4.04 8.74
C ARG A 56 2.98 -2.89 8.15
N ILE A 57 2.43 -2.30 7.12
CA ILE A 57 3.02 -1.10 6.54
C ILE A 57 2.00 0.02 6.51
N ASN A 58 2.51 1.23 6.55
CA ASN A 58 1.75 2.44 6.28
C ASN A 58 2.30 2.96 4.97
N CYS A 59 1.46 3.11 3.97
CA CYS A 59 1.97 3.49 2.66
C CYS A 59 1.09 4.52 1.99
N LYS A 60 1.69 5.18 1.00
CA LYS A 60 0.99 6.13 0.15
C LYS A 60 1.05 5.61 -1.27
N ILE A 61 -0.10 5.59 -1.91
CA ILE A 61 -0.20 5.12 -3.29
C ILE A 61 -0.53 6.32 -4.16
N SER A 62 0.26 6.51 -5.20
CA SER A 62 0.00 7.58 -6.15
C SER A 62 -0.62 6.99 -7.41
N PHE A 63 -1.54 7.73 -7.97
CA PHE A 63 -2.20 7.29 -9.18
C PHE A 63 -2.50 8.49 -10.07
N GLU A 64 -2.62 8.22 -11.34
CA GLU A 64 -2.84 9.26 -12.33
C GLU A 64 -4.33 9.44 -12.54
N VAL A 65 -4.78 10.67 -12.48
CA VAL A 65 -6.18 11.00 -12.73
C VAL A 65 -6.29 11.47 -14.17
N ASP A 66 -7.16 10.79 -14.91
CA ASP A 66 -7.39 11.14 -16.30
C ASP A 66 -8.36 12.29 -16.33
N GLU A 67 -7.94 13.41 -16.88
CA GLU A 67 -8.75 14.59 -16.93
C GLU A 67 -9.46 14.77 -18.24
N ASN A 68 -9.18 13.89 -19.14
CA ASN A 68 -9.75 14.07 -20.42
C ASN A 68 -11.16 13.77 -20.49
N LYS A 69 -11.58 14.25 -21.07
CA LYS A 69 -12.77 13.73 -21.11
C LYS A 69 -13.37 13.99 -22.03
#